data_e81a6d549d0deebe0ea071c9eb4e1253
#
_entry.id   e81a6d549d0deebe0ea071c9eb4e1253
#
_cell.length_a   1.000
_cell.length_b   1.000
_cell.length_c   1.000
_cell.angle_alpha   90.00
_cell.angle_beta   90.00
_cell.angle_gamma   90.00
#
_symmetry.space_group_name_H-M   'P 1'
#
loop_
_entity.id
_entity.type
_entity.pdbx_description
1 polymer ?
#
loop_
_entity_poly.entity_id
_entity_poly.type
_entity_poly.pdbx_seq_one_letter_code
_entity_poly.pdbx_strand_id
1 'polypeptide(L)'
;MAWQFTHAADAAARIVLKNAFFSPFGLGKSKLSDLTMPWVTFTDPEIARTGLSEEEAQAKGFDTTTIKIDMSGVDRALTDGETDGFLKVIHKRGSDEILGATMVSRHAGETISELTTAIVNKIGLSAMSSVIHPYPTQADCVKRAADAYRRTLLKPSTKRLLGILTKLS
;
A
#
# COMPACT_ATOMS: atom_id res chain seq x y z
N MET A 1 14.18 -20.69 3.62
CA MET A 1 13.43 -19.43 3.72
C MET A 1 13.14 -18.95 2.31
N ALA A 2 11.90 -18.62 1.98
CA ALA A 2 11.53 -18.21 0.63
C ALA A 2 12.15 -16.84 0.23
N TRP A 3 12.39 -15.97 1.22
CA TRP A 3 12.92 -14.63 1.02
C TRP A 3 14.42 -14.57 1.33
N GLN A 4 15.23 -14.18 0.34
CA GLN A 4 16.70 -14.09 0.44
C GLN A 4 17.15 -12.62 0.47
N PHE A 5 16.58 -11.84 1.39
CA PHE A 5 16.88 -10.42 1.58
C PHE A 5 17.48 -10.18 2.97
N THR A 6 18.35 -9.18 3.10
CA THR A 6 18.95 -8.78 4.39
C THR A 6 17.88 -8.44 5.42
N HIS A 7 16.86 -7.65 5.05
CA HIS A 7 15.77 -7.28 5.95
C HIS A 7 14.87 -8.48 6.31
N ALA A 8 14.75 -9.50 5.45
CA ALA A 8 14.07 -10.74 5.79
C ALA A 8 14.85 -11.56 6.82
N ALA A 9 16.18 -11.58 6.72
CA ALA A 9 17.05 -12.24 7.70
C ALA A 9 16.97 -11.55 9.07
N ASP A 10 17.01 -10.22 9.12
CA ASP A 10 16.85 -9.45 10.36
C ASP A 10 15.48 -9.73 11.00
N ALA A 11 14.39 -9.66 10.23
CA ALA A 11 13.05 -9.96 10.73
C ALA A 11 12.95 -11.41 11.27
N ALA A 12 13.54 -12.38 10.58
CA ALA A 12 13.59 -13.77 11.03
C ALA A 12 14.37 -13.92 12.34
N ALA A 13 15.51 -13.27 12.48
CA ALA A 13 16.31 -13.28 13.71
C ALA A 13 15.52 -12.71 14.91
N ARG A 14 14.80 -11.62 14.72
CA ARG A 14 13.90 -11.03 15.75
C ARG A 14 12.79 -12.00 16.17
N ILE A 15 12.19 -12.73 15.23
CA ILE A 15 11.19 -13.75 15.53
C ILE A 15 11.81 -14.88 16.34
N VAL A 16 13.02 -15.35 15.98
CA VAL A 16 13.72 -16.42 16.73
C VAL A 16 13.98 -15.96 18.16
N LEU A 17 14.55 -14.78 18.35
CA LEU A 17 14.81 -14.23 19.70
C LEU A 17 13.52 -14.08 20.51
N LYS A 18 12.47 -13.50 19.91
CA LYS A 18 11.17 -13.39 20.57
C LYS A 18 10.60 -14.75 20.98
N ASN A 19 10.63 -15.73 20.08
CA ASN A 19 10.05 -17.04 20.34
C ASN A 19 10.86 -17.85 21.36
N ALA A 20 12.20 -17.65 21.42
CA ALA A 20 13.06 -18.34 22.35
C ALA A 20 12.99 -17.78 23.77
N PHE A 21 12.95 -16.45 23.91
CA PHE A 21 13.10 -15.80 25.22
C PHE A 21 11.83 -15.16 25.77
N PHE A 22 10.87 -14.78 24.90
CA PHE A 22 9.69 -14.01 25.28
C PHE A 22 8.35 -14.70 24.96
N SER A 23 8.37 -16.00 24.72
CA SER A 23 7.17 -16.79 24.45
C SER A 23 7.08 -18.02 25.38
N PRO A 24 6.88 -17.80 26.70
CA PRO A 24 6.82 -18.86 27.68
C PRO A 24 5.67 -19.81 27.33
N PHE A 25 5.89 -21.11 27.45
CA PHE A 25 4.92 -22.17 27.12
C PHE A 25 4.40 -22.11 25.67
N GLY A 26 5.09 -21.40 24.76
CA GLY A 26 4.70 -21.23 23.38
C GLY A 26 3.64 -20.17 23.14
N LEU A 27 3.25 -19.41 24.14
CA LEU A 27 2.27 -18.32 24.02
C LEU A 27 2.86 -17.11 23.31
N GLY A 28 2.12 -16.53 22.39
CA GLY A 28 2.51 -15.30 21.69
C GLY A 28 3.64 -15.48 20.66
N LYS A 29 3.91 -16.70 20.19
CA LYS A 29 4.88 -16.96 19.12
C LYS A 29 4.49 -16.22 17.84
N SER A 30 5.49 -15.65 17.19
CA SER A 30 5.39 -15.04 15.86
C SER A 30 5.81 -16.04 14.79
N LYS A 31 5.25 -15.93 13.58
CA LYS A 31 5.58 -16.78 12.44
C LYS A 31 6.13 -15.93 11.29
N LEU A 32 7.05 -16.50 10.52
CA LEU A 32 7.56 -15.87 9.29
C LEU A 32 6.46 -15.63 8.26
N SER A 33 5.44 -16.51 8.23
CA SER A 33 4.27 -16.37 7.34
C SER A 33 3.42 -15.13 7.60
N ASP A 34 3.54 -14.54 8.80
CA ASP A 34 2.73 -13.40 9.21
C ASP A 34 3.39 -12.06 8.82
N LEU A 35 4.62 -12.12 8.29
CA LEU A 35 5.34 -10.95 7.85
C LEU A 35 4.80 -10.41 6.52
N THR A 36 4.52 -9.13 6.48
CA THR A 36 4.36 -8.39 5.23
C THR A 36 5.76 -8.05 4.72
N MET A 37 6.18 -8.69 3.64
CA MET A 37 7.54 -8.56 3.12
C MET A 37 7.57 -7.56 1.96
N PRO A 38 8.17 -6.36 2.12
CA PRO A 38 8.48 -5.50 1.00
C PRO A 38 9.76 -5.97 0.29
N TRP A 39 9.86 -5.70 -1.00
CA TRP A 39 11.10 -5.88 -1.74
C TRP A 39 11.22 -4.88 -2.88
N VAL A 40 12.44 -4.62 -3.31
CA VAL A 40 12.78 -3.66 -4.35
C VAL A 40 13.78 -4.28 -5.31
N THR A 41 13.57 -4.06 -6.61
CA THR A 41 14.58 -4.24 -7.65
C THR A 41 15.07 -2.84 -8.05
N PHE A 42 16.36 -2.58 -7.84
CA PHE A 42 16.98 -1.27 -8.03
C PHE A 42 17.38 -1.07 -9.50
N THR A 43 16.41 -1.18 -10.38
CA THR A 43 16.52 -0.74 -11.78
C THR A 43 16.29 0.78 -11.85
N ASP A 44 16.37 1.38 -13.04
CA ASP A 44 15.97 2.75 -13.27
C ASP A 44 14.86 2.78 -14.35
N PRO A 45 13.60 3.03 -13.98
CA PRO A 45 13.07 3.24 -12.63
C PRO A 45 13.08 1.98 -11.75
N GLU A 46 13.05 2.17 -10.41
CA GLU A 46 12.96 1.09 -9.42
C GLU A 46 11.60 0.38 -9.50
N ILE A 47 11.61 -0.92 -9.16
CA ILE A 47 10.37 -1.72 -9.03
C ILE A 47 10.27 -2.19 -7.59
N ALA A 48 9.26 -1.72 -6.87
CA ALA A 48 8.99 -2.08 -5.48
C ALA A 48 7.65 -2.77 -5.31
N ARG A 49 7.60 -3.73 -4.37
CA ARG A 49 6.36 -4.44 -4.00
C ARG A 49 6.25 -4.61 -2.49
N THR A 50 4.99 -4.71 -2.03
CA THR A 50 4.65 -5.11 -0.66
C THR A 50 3.31 -5.84 -0.64
N GLY A 51 3.13 -6.74 0.33
CA GLY A 51 1.88 -7.50 0.47
C GLY A 51 1.66 -8.52 -0.63
N LEU A 52 0.39 -8.78 -0.97
CA LEU A 52 -0.04 -9.81 -1.91
C LEU A 52 -0.11 -9.30 -3.35
N SER A 53 0.21 -10.17 -4.32
CA SER A 53 -0.20 -9.97 -5.72
C SER A 53 -1.71 -10.23 -5.88
N GLU A 54 -2.24 -9.91 -7.07
CA GLU A 54 -3.64 -10.25 -7.40
C GLU A 54 -3.84 -11.77 -7.37
N GLU A 55 -2.91 -12.54 -7.96
CA GLU A 55 -2.96 -13.99 -7.97
C GLU A 55 -2.85 -14.58 -6.55
N GLU A 56 -1.91 -14.07 -5.74
CA GLU A 56 -1.76 -14.50 -4.35
C GLU A 56 -2.99 -14.19 -3.50
N ALA A 57 -3.61 -13.03 -3.71
CA ALA A 57 -4.83 -12.63 -3.03
C ALA A 57 -6.01 -13.54 -3.44
N GLN A 58 -6.16 -13.81 -4.73
CA GLN A 58 -7.18 -14.73 -5.25
C GLN A 58 -6.97 -16.16 -4.73
N ALA A 59 -5.73 -16.66 -4.72
CA ALA A 59 -5.39 -17.98 -4.18
C ALA A 59 -5.74 -18.10 -2.68
N LYS A 60 -5.72 -16.98 -1.94
CA LYS A 60 -6.17 -16.90 -0.54
C LYS A 60 -7.67 -16.65 -0.38
N GLY A 61 -8.43 -16.63 -1.47
CA GLY A 61 -9.89 -16.45 -1.46
C GLY A 61 -10.36 -14.99 -1.32
N PHE A 62 -9.48 -14.01 -1.50
CA PHE A 62 -9.88 -12.61 -1.53
C PHE A 62 -10.45 -12.23 -2.89
N ASP A 63 -11.63 -11.60 -2.89
CA ASP A 63 -12.11 -10.84 -4.04
C ASP A 63 -11.45 -9.45 -4.01
N THR A 64 -10.80 -9.05 -5.11
CA THR A 64 -9.94 -7.87 -5.16
C THR A 64 -10.42 -6.83 -6.15
N THR A 65 -10.00 -5.61 -5.92
CA THR A 65 -10.10 -4.49 -6.85
C THR A 65 -8.77 -3.75 -6.85
N THR A 66 -8.39 -3.21 -8.00
CA THR A 66 -7.10 -2.53 -8.19
C THR A 66 -7.32 -1.06 -8.50
N ILE A 67 -6.49 -0.22 -7.89
CA ILE A 67 -6.37 1.21 -8.22
C ILE A 67 -4.98 1.42 -8.79
N LYS A 68 -4.91 2.06 -9.97
CA LYS A 68 -3.65 2.41 -10.63
C LYS A 68 -3.55 3.92 -10.78
N ILE A 69 -2.41 4.47 -10.41
CA ILE A 69 -2.03 5.87 -10.61
C ILE A 69 -0.79 5.88 -11.48
N ASP A 70 -0.88 6.44 -12.68
CA ASP A 70 0.27 6.59 -13.56
C ASP A 70 1.14 7.78 -13.09
N MET A 71 2.47 7.63 -13.12
CA MET A 71 3.40 8.66 -12.67
C MET A 71 3.33 9.91 -13.55
N SER A 72 2.91 9.79 -14.80
CA SER A 72 2.62 10.92 -15.69
C SER A 72 1.53 11.88 -15.17
N GLY A 73 0.74 11.45 -14.20
CA GLY A 73 -0.24 12.30 -13.51
C GLY A 73 0.27 12.92 -12.19
N VAL A 74 1.53 12.68 -11.80
CA VAL A 74 2.13 13.14 -10.54
C VAL A 74 3.04 14.33 -10.81
N ASP A 75 2.75 15.48 -10.21
CA ASP A 75 3.41 16.75 -10.54
C ASP A 75 4.93 16.71 -10.34
N ARG A 76 5.42 16.02 -9.31
CA ARG A 76 6.85 15.85 -9.08
C ARG A 76 7.51 15.01 -10.17
N ALA A 77 6.88 13.94 -10.61
CA ALA A 77 7.40 13.13 -11.71
C ALA A 77 7.46 13.92 -13.02
N LEU A 78 6.46 14.78 -13.27
CA LEU A 78 6.45 15.70 -14.41
C LEU A 78 7.62 16.69 -14.35
N THR A 79 7.85 17.32 -13.20
CA THR A 79 8.91 18.33 -13.04
C THR A 79 10.32 17.71 -13.10
N ASP A 80 10.46 16.46 -12.70
CA ASP A 80 11.71 15.72 -12.78
C ASP A 80 11.95 15.09 -14.17
N GLY A 81 10.95 15.09 -15.05
CA GLY A 81 10.99 14.39 -16.34
C GLY A 81 10.92 12.86 -16.21
N GLU A 82 10.41 12.34 -15.09
CA GLU A 82 10.42 10.92 -14.71
C GLU A 82 8.99 10.37 -14.67
N THR A 83 8.31 10.43 -15.80
CA THR A 83 6.89 10.11 -15.92
C THR A 83 6.62 8.63 -16.16
N ASP A 84 7.64 7.84 -16.43
CA ASP A 84 7.52 6.40 -16.65
C ASP A 84 7.30 5.67 -15.35
N GLY A 85 6.21 4.90 -15.31
CA GLY A 85 5.86 4.11 -14.14
C GLY A 85 4.45 4.33 -13.60
N PHE A 86 4.20 3.70 -12.47
CA PHE A 86 2.87 3.72 -11.84
C PHE A 86 2.95 3.27 -10.38
N LEU A 87 1.92 3.63 -9.61
CA LEU A 87 1.53 2.96 -8.38
C LEU A 87 0.27 2.12 -8.65
N LYS A 88 0.31 0.83 -8.32
CA LYS A 88 -0.83 -0.09 -8.31
C LYS A 88 -1.10 -0.55 -6.88
N VAL A 89 -2.30 -0.28 -6.37
CA VAL A 89 -2.75 -0.73 -5.04
C VAL A 89 -3.86 -1.75 -5.22
N ILE A 90 -3.70 -2.91 -4.59
CA ILE A 90 -4.68 -4.00 -4.56
C ILE A 90 -5.41 -3.92 -3.23
N HIS A 91 -6.72 -3.78 -3.25
CA HIS A 91 -7.54 -3.77 -2.05
C HIS A 91 -8.69 -4.78 -2.14
N LYS A 92 -9.20 -5.18 -0.99
CA LYS A 92 -10.35 -6.10 -0.90
C LYS A 92 -11.59 -5.41 -1.46
N ARG A 93 -12.32 -6.11 -2.35
CA ARG A 93 -13.57 -5.59 -2.93
C ARG A 93 -14.59 -5.28 -1.84
N GLY A 94 -15.21 -4.12 -1.93
CA GLY A 94 -16.19 -3.64 -0.94
C GLY A 94 -15.59 -3.16 0.38
N SER A 95 -14.26 -3.09 0.48
CA SER A 95 -13.52 -2.60 1.66
C SER A 95 -12.35 -1.75 1.21
N ASP A 96 -11.83 -0.91 2.12
CA ASP A 96 -10.62 -0.12 1.92
C ASP A 96 -9.34 -0.83 2.39
N GLU A 97 -9.47 -2.11 2.79
CA GLU A 97 -8.35 -2.94 3.24
C GLU A 97 -7.33 -3.15 2.13
N ILE A 98 -6.11 -2.67 2.34
CA ILE A 98 -5.00 -2.82 1.41
C ILE A 98 -4.42 -4.22 1.56
N LEU A 99 -4.40 -4.99 0.48
CA LEU A 99 -3.85 -6.34 0.44
C LEU A 99 -2.42 -6.36 -0.08
N GLY A 100 -2.09 -5.45 -0.98
CA GLY A 100 -0.76 -5.34 -1.55
C GLY A 100 -0.61 -4.13 -2.46
N ALA A 101 0.63 -3.85 -2.84
CA ALA A 101 0.94 -2.77 -3.77
C ALA A 101 2.20 -3.06 -4.59
N THR A 102 2.24 -2.48 -5.78
CA THR A 102 3.41 -2.46 -6.67
C THR A 102 3.63 -1.04 -7.13
N MET A 103 4.85 -0.57 -7.05
CA MET A 103 5.25 0.74 -7.55
C MET A 103 6.43 0.61 -8.52
N VAL A 104 6.35 1.34 -9.61
CA VAL A 104 7.45 1.54 -10.55
C VAL A 104 7.67 3.04 -10.63
N SER A 105 8.79 3.52 -10.12
CA SER A 105 9.21 4.93 -10.18
C SER A 105 10.63 5.07 -9.66
N ARG A 106 11.25 6.24 -9.82
CA ARG A 106 12.62 6.50 -9.33
C ARG A 106 12.79 6.32 -7.82
N HIS A 107 11.75 6.59 -7.02
CA HIS A 107 11.77 6.48 -5.56
C HIS A 107 10.77 5.43 -5.05
N ALA A 108 10.60 4.34 -5.82
CA ALA A 108 9.63 3.31 -5.46
C ALA A 108 10.01 2.61 -4.16
N GLY A 109 11.30 2.35 -3.93
CA GLY A 109 11.81 1.68 -2.73
C GLY A 109 11.53 2.45 -1.44
N GLU A 110 11.67 3.77 -1.48
CA GLU A 110 11.35 4.63 -0.34
C GLU A 110 9.84 4.71 -0.12
N THR A 111 9.09 4.96 -1.19
CA THR A 111 7.64 5.19 -1.12
C THR A 111 6.86 3.94 -0.72
N ILE A 112 7.29 2.73 -1.12
CA ILE A 112 6.58 1.48 -0.80
C ILE A 112 6.49 1.22 0.72
N SER A 113 7.39 1.81 1.50
CA SER A 113 7.42 1.69 2.96
C SER A 113 6.18 2.26 3.62
N GLU A 114 5.56 3.29 3.05
CA GLU A 114 4.30 3.86 3.53
C GLU A 114 3.16 2.84 3.39
N LEU A 115 3.03 2.20 2.24
CA LEU A 115 2.01 1.16 2.01
C LEU A 115 2.29 -0.10 2.83
N THR A 116 3.56 -0.46 3.05
CA THR A 116 3.93 -1.54 3.97
C THR A 116 3.46 -1.23 5.39
N THR A 117 3.69 0.00 5.85
CA THR A 117 3.23 0.46 7.17
C THR A 117 1.70 0.41 7.27
N ALA A 118 0.99 0.83 6.23
CA ALA A 118 -0.47 0.76 6.17
C ALA A 118 -0.99 -0.67 6.28
N ILE A 119 -0.43 -1.61 5.52
CA ILE A 119 -0.81 -3.03 5.54
C ILE A 119 -0.58 -3.63 6.93
N VAL A 120 0.63 -3.46 7.50
CA VAL A 120 1.01 -4.03 8.79
C VAL A 120 0.12 -3.52 9.93
N ASN A 121 -0.26 -2.24 9.88
CA ASN A 121 -1.10 -1.62 10.91
C ASN A 121 -2.60 -1.62 10.54
N LYS A 122 -2.99 -2.30 9.45
CA LYS A 122 -4.39 -2.40 8.99
C LYS A 122 -5.04 -1.03 8.73
N ILE A 123 -4.25 -0.09 8.24
CA ILE A 123 -4.73 1.23 7.82
C ILE A 123 -5.29 1.10 6.41
N GLY A 124 -6.58 1.41 6.24
CA GLY A 124 -7.23 1.35 4.93
C GLY A 124 -7.04 2.62 4.10
N LEU A 125 -7.37 2.52 2.81
CA LEU A 125 -7.28 3.64 1.87
C LEU A 125 -8.08 4.87 2.30
N SER A 126 -9.22 4.68 2.99
CA SER A 126 -10.02 5.80 3.50
C SER A 126 -9.26 6.66 4.51
N ALA A 127 -8.52 6.02 5.43
CA ALA A 127 -7.71 6.71 6.42
C ALA A 127 -6.49 7.38 5.76
N MET A 128 -5.84 6.71 4.80
CA MET A 128 -4.71 7.26 4.07
C MET A 128 -5.05 8.53 3.29
N SER A 129 -6.29 8.69 2.81
CA SER A 129 -6.71 9.92 2.13
C SER A 129 -6.69 11.16 3.03
N SER A 130 -6.66 10.98 4.36
CA SER A 130 -6.56 12.07 5.33
C SER A 130 -5.12 12.44 5.67
N VAL A 131 -4.14 11.66 5.20
CA VAL A 131 -2.72 11.94 5.40
C VAL A 131 -2.29 13.08 4.47
N ILE A 132 -1.62 14.09 5.06
CA ILE A 132 -1.07 15.21 4.29
C ILE A 132 0.32 14.79 3.79
N HIS A 133 0.48 14.77 2.48
CA HIS A 133 1.77 14.52 1.85
C HIS A 133 2.48 15.84 1.52
N PRO A 134 3.81 15.91 1.69
CA PRO A 134 4.56 17.07 1.23
C PRO A 134 4.42 17.25 -0.29
N TYR A 135 4.25 18.48 -0.73
CA TYR A 135 4.10 18.80 -2.14
C TYR A 135 5.25 19.72 -2.64
N PRO A 136 5.82 19.45 -3.83
CA PRO A 136 5.58 18.30 -4.69
C PRO A 136 6.50 17.11 -4.33
N THR A 137 5.92 15.91 -4.27
CA THR A 137 6.69 14.66 -4.09
C THR A 137 6.14 13.54 -4.97
N GLN A 138 6.95 12.53 -5.29
CA GLN A 138 6.46 11.33 -5.99
C GLN A 138 5.52 10.50 -5.09
N ALA A 139 5.69 10.57 -3.77
CA ALA A 139 4.81 9.92 -2.79
C ALA A 139 3.35 10.43 -2.83
N ASP A 140 3.07 11.60 -3.43
CA ASP A 140 1.70 12.09 -3.67
C ASP A 140 0.84 11.07 -4.44
N CYS A 141 1.44 10.15 -5.20
CA CYS A 141 0.72 9.05 -5.85
C CYS A 141 -0.05 8.17 -4.85
N VAL A 142 0.44 8.00 -3.63
CA VAL A 142 -0.22 7.22 -2.58
C VAL A 142 -1.50 7.92 -2.14
N LYS A 143 -1.44 9.22 -1.88
CA LYS A 143 -2.61 10.03 -1.58
C LYS A 143 -3.62 10.01 -2.74
N ARG A 144 -3.16 10.14 -3.97
CA ARG A 144 -4.02 10.07 -5.17
C ARG A 144 -4.74 8.72 -5.29
N ALA A 145 -4.07 7.62 -4.95
CA ALA A 145 -4.69 6.28 -4.91
C ALA A 145 -5.77 6.20 -3.82
N ALA A 146 -5.51 6.75 -2.64
CA ALA A 146 -6.48 6.81 -1.55
C ALA A 146 -7.69 7.70 -1.90
N ASP A 147 -7.47 8.84 -2.53
CA ASP A 147 -8.53 9.72 -3.02
C ASP A 147 -9.34 9.08 -4.16
N ALA A 148 -8.69 8.32 -5.05
CA ALA A 148 -9.37 7.55 -6.09
C ALA A 148 -10.31 6.51 -5.47
N TYR A 149 -9.87 5.80 -4.43
CA TYR A 149 -10.75 4.91 -3.68
C TYR A 149 -11.96 5.66 -3.12
N ARG A 150 -11.77 6.79 -2.43
CA ARG A 150 -12.89 7.56 -1.85
C ARG A 150 -13.88 8.02 -2.90
N ARG A 151 -13.44 8.34 -4.11
CA ARG A 151 -14.35 8.70 -5.22
C ARG A 151 -15.29 7.55 -5.59
N THR A 152 -14.87 6.29 -5.45
CA THR A 152 -15.74 5.13 -5.70
C THR A 152 -16.90 5.03 -4.72
N LEU A 153 -16.78 5.62 -3.52
CA LEU A 153 -17.82 5.63 -2.50
C LEU A 153 -18.95 6.64 -2.78
N LEU A 154 -18.73 7.57 -3.71
CA LEU A 154 -19.71 8.60 -4.09
C LEU A 154 -20.83 8.01 -4.96
N LYS A 155 -21.82 7.40 -4.32
CA LYS A 155 -23.02 6.88 -4.98
C LYS A 155 -23.92 8.03 -5.48
N PRO A 156 -24.81 7.79 -6.48
CA PRO A 156 -25.78 8.80 -6.94
C PRO A 156 -26.66 9.37 -5.82
N SER A 157 -27.02 8.55 -4.84
CA SER A 157 -27.76 8.97 -3.64
C SER A 157 -26.98 9.96 -2.78
N THR A 158 -25.68 9.72 -2.58
CA THR A 158 -24.78 10.64 -1.87
C THR A 158 -24.65 11.97 -2.58
N LYS A 159 -24.53 11.96 -3.93
CA LYS A 159 -24.48 13.19 -4.74
C LYS A 159 -25.77 14.01 -4.61
N ARG A 160 -26.94 13.34 -4.60
CA ARG A 160 -28.24 14.02 -4.40
C ARG A 160 -28.31 14.66 -3.01
N LEU A 161 -27.92 13.93 -1.96
CA LEU A 161 -27.90 14.45 -0.59
C LEU A 161 -27.00 15.68 -0.46
N LEU A 162 -25.76 15.61 -1.00
CA LEU A 162 -24.84 16.75 -1.01
C LEU A 162 -25.43 17.95 -1.77
N GLY A 163 -26.08 17.72 -2.91
CA GLY A 163 -26.73 18.80 -3.69
C GLY A 163 -27.92 19.43 -2.96
N ILE A 164 -28.57 18.74 -2.00
CA ILE A 164 -29.59 19.33 -1.13
C ILE A 164 -28.91 20.18 -0.04
N LEU A 165 -27.88 19.63 0.60
CA LEU A 165 -27.17 20.30 1.68
C LEU A 165 -26.49 21.61 1.22
N THR A 166 -25.90 21.64 0.00
CA THR A 166 -25.32 22.86 -0.58
C THR A 166 -26.34 23.94 -0.95
N LYS A 167 -27.64 23.61 -1.02
CA LYS A 167 -28.71 24.59 -1.24
C LYS A 167 -29.27 25.18 0.07
N LEU A 168 -28.92 24.55 1.20
CA LEU A 168 -29.36 24.95 2.54
C LEU A 168 -28.28 25.73 3.31
N SER A 169 -27.06 25.76 2.80
CA SER A 169 -25.93 26.58 3.30
C SER A 169 -25.78 27.87 2.51
#